data_e3eac94dc96db101cee573fab48eb65c
#
_entry.id   e3eac94dc96db101cee573fab48eb65c
#
_cell.length_a   1.000
_cell.length_b   1.000
_cell.length_c   1.000
_cell.angle_alpha   90.00
_cell.angle_beta   90.00
_cell.angle_gamma   90.00
#
_symmetry.space_group_name_H-M   'P 1'
#
loop_
_entity.id
_entity.type
_entity.pdbx_description
1 polymer ?
#
loop_
_entity_poly.entity_id
_entity_poly.type
_entity_poly.pdbx_seq_one_letter_code
_entity_poly.pdbx_strand_id
1 'polypeptide(L)'
;MQETVLELKNYSVSFDTPDGEVQAVRNVDLTVKKGEILCIVGESGCGKTVMCRSVMKLLPPNAHVKSGEISLCGENITAYKRKKMEKLCGSKVSMVFQDPMLTLNPTIPVGKQITEAIIKNQKVSGDEAKKRAVEMLKLVGIPDAEQRYGLQPHFFSGGMRQRCVLAIALACDPEILFADEATTALDATVEAKILDLLLELREKTGISIVFISHDLGAVARIADRVAVMYAGKIIEIGTAEEVYYDPRHPYTWGLLSSLPVFAGEKGELNPIPGMPPSLLNPPPGDAFAVRNPQALAIDYEQTPPMFKVSDTHYAATWLLDERAPKIEKPSILKDRLQENSGRKQKPDKKEASFLQKTEQKQAPVLIEARNLKQHFRIRSDYTIHAVDDVSFRIREGEIMALVGETGCGKSTTARTLAGIYRPTA
;
A
#
# COMPACT_ATOMS: atom_id res chain seq x y z
N MET A 1 8.53 27.26 -9.08
CA MET A 1 8.03 25.91 -9.48
C MET A 1 8.81 24.90 -8.66
N GLN A 2 8.15 23.93 -8.02
CA GLN A 2 8.84 22.83 -7.34
C GLN A 2 9.60 21.97 -8.36
N GLU A 3 10.82 21.55 -8.01
CA GLU A 3 11.67 20.69 -8.82
C GLU A 3 11.00 19.32 -9.04
N THR A 4 11.00 18.79 -10.26
CA THR A 4 10.47 17.47 -10.59
C THR A 4 11.59 16.43 -10.43
N VAL A 5 11.37 15.41 -9.57
CA VAL A 5 12.35 14.33 -9.34
C VAL A 5 12.08 13.09 -10.19
N LEU A 6 10.82 12.86 -10.59
CA LEU A 6 10.45 11.79 -11.52
C LEU A 6 9.43 12.31 -12.52
N GLU A 7 9.63 11.99 -13.79
CA GLU A 7 8.66 12.25 -14.85
C GLU A 7 8.56 11.05 -15.78
N LEU A 8 7.34 10.58 -15.99
CA LEU A 8 6.97 9.61 -17.02
C LEU A 8 6.15 10.32 -18.08
N LYS A 9 6.49 10.13 -19.37
CA LYS A 9 5.75 10.71 -20.51
C LYS A 9 5.32 9.61 -21.48
N ASN A 10 4.01 9.50 -21.71
CA ASN A 10 3.39 8.50 -22.61
C ASN A 10 3.95 7.08 -22.37
N TYR A 11 4.17 6.73 -21.10
CA TYR A 11 4.93 5.57 -20.72
C TYR A 11 4.08 4.28 -20.78
N SER A 12 4.58 3.27 -21.51
CA SER A 12 3.88 2.00 -21.68
C SER A 12 4.82 0.82 -21.49
N VAL A 13 4.31 -0.21 -20.79
CA VAL A 13 5.02 -1.48 -20.51
C VAL A 13 4.12 -2.65 -20.82
N SER A 14 4.66 -3.64 -21.53
CA SER A 14 3.96 -4.87 -21.87
C SER A 14 4.78 -6.09 -21.49
N PHE A 15 4.08 -7.23 -21.37
CA PHE A 15 4.66 -8.55 -21.14
C PHE A 15 4.30 -9.46 -22.30
N ASP A 16 5.28 -10.16 -22.83
CA ASP A 16 5.05 -11.26 -23.77
C ASP A 16 4.67 -12.50 -22.99
N THR A 17 3.51 -13.07 -23.29
CA THR A 17 3.00 -14.29 -22.70
C THR A 17 2.65 -15.30 -23.80
N PRO A 18 2.53 -16.60 -23.50
CA PRO A 18 2.08 -17.59 -24.50
C PRO A 18 0.73 -17.25 -25.14
N ASP A 19 -0.16 -16.57 -24.41
CA ASP A 19 -1.50 -16.21 -24.87
C ASP A 19 -1.53 -14.87 -25.62
N GLY A 20 -0.39 -14.14 -25.67
CA GLY A 20 -0.28 -12.85 -26.34
C GLY A 20 0.36 -11.76 -25.46
N GLU A 21 0.23 -10.52 -25.90
CA GLU A 21 0.81 -9.36 -25.23
C GLU A 21 -0.13 -8.80 -24.15
N VAL A 22 0.35 -8.76 -22.89
CA VAL A 22 -0.36 -8.13 -21.76
C VAL A 22 0.13 -6.70 -21.57
N GLN A 23 -0.74 -5.72 -21.79
CA GLN A 23 -0.44 -4.28 -21.69
C GLN A 23 -0.57 -3.77 -20.26
N ALA A 24 0.43 -4.03 -19.43
CA ALA A 24 0.37 -3.76 -17.98
C ALA A 24 0.40 -2.26 -17.60
N VAL A 25 1.05 -1.42 -18.40
CA VAL A 25 1.06 0.04 -18.26
C VAL A 25 0.81 0.64 -19.64
N ARG A 26 -0.12 1.60 -19.74
CA ARG A 26 -0.68 2.08 -21.00
C ARG A 26 -0.71 3.60 -21.04
N ASN A 27 0.21 4.23 -21.78
CA ASN A 27 0.27 5.67 -21.97
C ASN A 27 0.11 6.48 -20.68
N VAL A 28 0.96 6.18 -19.69
CA VAL A 28 0.96 6.87 -18.40
C VAL A 28 1.81 8.11 -18.46
N ASP A 29 1.21 9.26 -18.08
CA ASP A 29 1.88 10.51 -17.77
C ASP A 29 1.83 10.72 -16.26
N LEU A 30 2.99 10.87 -15.61
CA LEU A 30 3.10 11.02 -14.17
C LEU A 30 4.30 11.88 -13.80
N THR A 31 4.10 12.80 -12.88
CA THR A 31 5.19 13.62 -12.32
C THR A 31 5.20 13.50 -10.79
N VAL A 32 6.41 13.40 -10.21
CA VAL A 32 6.64 13.48 -8.77
C VAL A 32 7.52 14.70 -8.49
N LYS A 33 7.09 15.55 -7.59
CA LYS A 33 7.81 16.74 -7.16
C LYS A 33 8.76 16.42 -6.00
N LYS A 34 9.78 17.23 -5.81
CA LYS A 34 10.73 17.10 -4.72
C LYS A 34 10.05 17.26 -3.37
N GLY A 35 10.29 16.33 -2.45
CA GLY A 35 9.71 16.31 -1.13
C GLY A 35 8.21 15.98 -1.07
N GLU A 36 7.62 15.54 -2.19
CA GLU A 36 6.21 15.13 -2.30
C GLU A 36 6.02 13.67 -1.92
N ILE A 37 4.90 13.37 -1.27
CA ILE A 37 4.36 12.01 -1.16
C ILE A 37 3.24 11.85 -2.19
N LEU A 38 3.55 11.19 -3.30
CA LEU A 38 2.55 10.78 -4.29
C LEU A 38 2.09 9.37 -3.99
N CYS A 39 0.81 9.20 -3.71
CA CYS A 39 0.22 7.86 -3.53
C CYS A 39 -0.41 7.35 -4.83
N ILE A 40 -0.17 6.07 -5.15
CA ILE A 40 -0.77 5.41 -6.32
C ILE A 40 -1.71 4.32 -5.80
N VAL A 41 -2.99 4.47 -6.10
CA VAL A 41 -4.05 3.57 -5.62
C VAL A 41 -4.77 2.88 -6.77
N GLY A 42 -5.45 1.77 -6.49
CA GLY A 42 -6.23 1.02 -7.46
C GLY A 42 -6.27 -0.47 -7.14
N GLU A 43 -7.12 -1.22 -7.82
CA GLU A 43 -7.26 -2.67 -7.63
C GLU A 43 -5.96 -3.43 -7.90
N SER A 44 -5.84 -4.64 -7.33
CA SER A 44 -4.72 -5.54 -7.62
C SER A 44 -4.64 -5.84 -9.13
N GLY A 45 -3.41 -5.89 -9.67
CA GLY A 45 -3.19 -6.16 -11.09
C GLY A 45 -3.36 -4.96 -12.03
N CYS A 46 -3.73 -3.76 -11.55
CA CYS A 46 -3.90 -2.59 -12.42
C CYS A 46 -2.59 -1.95 -12.95
N GLY A 47 -1.40 -2.47 -12.57
CA GLY A 47 -0.11 -2.04 -13.12
C GLY A 47 0.79 -1.21 -12.19
N LYS A 48 0.39 -0.86 -10.97
CA LYS A 48 1.14 -0.02 -10.01
C LYS A 48 2.59 -0.49 -9.78
N THR A 49 2.73 -1.70 -9.30
CA THR A 49 4.04 -2.34 -9.05
C THR A 49 4.88 -2.45 -10.32
N VAL A 50 4.25 -2.81 -11.47
CA VAL A 50 4.94 -2.90 -12.76
C VAL A 50 5.53 -1.55 -13.16
N MET A 51 4.77 -0.48 -13.03
CA MET A 51 5.23 0.88 -13.34
C MET A 51 6.45 1.25 -12.48
N CYS A 52 6.42 1.07 -11.17
CA CYS A 52 7.55 1.39 -10.30
C CYS A 52 8.78 0.52 -10.57
N ARG A 53 8.60 -0.79 -10.75
CA ARG A 53 9.71 -1.70 -11.10
C ARG A 53 10.31 -1.38 -12.45
N SER A 54 9.53 -0.89 -13.40
CA SER A 54 10.02 -0.49 -14.72
C SER A 54 10.96 0.72 -14.67
N VAL A 55 10.66 1.71 -13.80
CA VAL A 55 11.55 2.85 -13.54
C VAL A 55 12.91 2.35 -13.01
N MET A 56 12.88 1.37 -12.09
CA MET A 56 14.07 0.77 -11.50
C MET A 56 14.80 -0.21 -12.44
N LYS A 57 14.29 -0.47 -13.66
CA LYS A 57 14.79 -1.51 -14.58
C LYS A 57 14.83 -2.91 -13.96
N LEU A 58 13.82 -3.21 -13.12
CA LEU A 58 13.65 -4.48 -12.40
C LEU A 58 12.56 -5.38 -13.01
N LEU A 59 12.22 -5.16 -14.27
CA LEU A 59 11.27 -6.00 -14.99
C LEU A 59 11.89 -7.36 -15.34
N PRO A 60 11.08 -8.43 -15.40
CA PRO A 60 11.54 -9.74 -15.88
C PRO A 60 11.84 -9.73 -17.39
N PRO A 61 12.55 -10.75 -17.91
CA PRO A 61 13.01 -10.75 -19.30
C PRO A 61 11.91 -10.71 -20.37
N ASN A 62 10.70 -11.19 -20.05
CA ASN A 62 9.54 -11.18 -20.93
C ASN A 62 8.76 -9.85 -20.90
N ALA A 63 9.23 -8.86 -20.13
CA ALA A 63 8.63 -7.53 -20.08
C ALA A 63 9.49 -6.52 -20.83
N HIS A 64 8.83 -5.62 -21.56
CA HIS A 64 9.53 -4.59 -22.33
C HIS A 64 8.77 -3.24 -22.27
N VAL A 65 9.54 -2.17 -22.37
CA VAL A 65 9.00 -0.81 -22.52
C VAL A 65 8.60 -0.63 -23.98
N LYS A 66 7.33 -0.40 -24.24
CA LYS A 66 6.76 -0.18 -25.58
C LYS A 66 7.02 1.21 -26.09
N SER A 67 6.81 2.21 -25.24
CA SER A 67 6.89 3.62 -25.60
C SER A 67 7.13 4.48 -24.37
N GLY A 68 7.42 5.75 -24.63
CA GLY A 68 7.50 6.79 -23.61
C GLY A 68 8.90 7.02 -23.07
N GLU A 69 9.00 8.02 -22.22
CA GLU A 69 10.25 8.48 -21.63
C GLU A 69 10.18 8.49 -20.10
N ILE A 70 11.33 8.25 -19.47
CA ILE A 70 11.52 8.37 -18.03
C ILE A 70 12.62 9.37 -17.77
N SER A 71 12.31 10.43 -17.01
CA SER A 71 13.30 11.34 -16.43
C SER A 71 13.36 11.15 -14.93
N LEU A 72 14.54 10.91 -14.37
CA LEU A 72 14.80 10.73 -12.94
C LEU A 72 15.85 11.75 -12.49
N CYS A 73 15.49 12.64 -11.55
CA CYS A 73 16.35 13.72 -11.03
C CYS A 73 17.01 14.52 -12.16
N GLY A 74 16.23 14.89 -13.21
CA GLY A 74 16.69 15.63 -14.38
C GLY A 74 17.45 14.82 -15.43
N GLU A 75 17.69 13.52 -15.21
CA GLU A 75 18.40 12.64 -16.14
C GLU A 75 17.43 11.73 -16.90
N ASN A 76 17.48 11.71 -18.24
CA ASN A 76 16.69 10.75 -19.03
C ASN A 76 17.30 9.34 -18.92
N ILE A 77 16.57 8.45 -18.23
CA ILE A 77 16.98 7.07 -17.96
C ILE A 77 16.29 6.04 -18.88
N THR A 78 15.54 6.49 -19.87
CA THR A 78 14.72 5.63 -20.75
C THR A 78 15.56 4.48 -21.35
N ALA A 79 16.68 4.84 -21.95
CA ALA A 79 17.58 3.88 -22.61
C ALA A 79 18.58 3.20 -21.66
N TYR A 80 18.50 3.43 -20.33
CA TYR A 80 19.44 2.85 -19.38
C TYR A 80 19.24 1.34 -19.29
N LYS A 81 20.38 0.61 -19.40
CA LYS A 81 20.44 -0.79 -19.06
C LYS A 81 20.61 -0.97 -17.55
N ARG A 82 20.26 -2.16 -17.04
CA ARG A 82 20.33 -2.51 -15.61
C ARG A 82 21.65 -2.08 -14.93
N LYS A 83 22.81 -2.38 -15.53
CA LYS A 83 24.14 -2.00 -14.99
C LYS A 83 24.33 -0.47 -14.80
N LYS A 84 23.72 0.35 -15.67
CA LYS A 84 23.81 1.81 -15.54
C LYS A 84 22.83 2.28 -14.46
N MET A 85 21.64 1.67 -14.37
CA MET A 85 20.65 1.96 -13.34
C MET A 85 21.16 1.58 -11.93
N GLU A 86 21.89 0.49 -11.79
CA GLU A 86 22.50 0.06 -10.50
C GLU A 86 23.38 1.14 -9.86
N LYS A 87 23.95 2.08 -10.64
CA LYS A 87 24.73 3.22 -10.11
C LYS A 87 23.86 4.33 -9.52
N LEU A 88 22.60 4.40 -9.93
CA LEU A 88 21.62 5.37 -9.42
C LEU A 88 20.85 4.81 -8.22
N CYS A 89 20.76 3.47 -8.16
CA CYS A 89 20.11 2.78 -7.04
C CYS A 89 20.87 3.04 -5.74
N GLY A 90 20.12 3.41 -4.71
CA GLY A 90 20.64 3.78 -3.40
C GLY A 90 20.90 5.28 -3.24
N SER A 91 21.50 5.96 -4.22
CA SER A 91 21.83 7.39 -4.12
C SER A 91 20.78 8.32 -4.74
N LYS A 92 20.13 7.91 -5.84
CA LYS A 92 19.07 8.70 -6.47
C LYS A 92 17.70 8.10 -6.20
N VAL A 93 17.59 6.79 -6.29
CA VAL A 93 16.32 6.08 -6.15
C VAL A 93 16.51 4.81 -5.34
N SER A 94 15.54 4.53 -4.48
CA SER A 94 15.47 3.28 -3.72
C SER A 94 14.06 2.71 -3.73
N MET A 95 13.92 1.44 -3.36
CA MET A 95 12.63 0.76 -3.34
C MET A 95 12.51 -0.17 -2.14
N VAL A 96 11.36 -0.08 -1.47
CA VAL A 96 10.90 -1.07 -0.50
C VAL A 96 9.90 -1.97 -1.19
N PHE A 97 10.15 -3.28 -1.15
CA PHE A 97 9.29 -4.30 -1.77
C PHE A 97 8.20 -4.76 -0.80
N GLN A 98 7.16 -5.35 -1.35
CA GLN A 98 5.95 -5.77 -0.66
C GLN A 98 6.19 -6.71 0.54
N ASP A 99 7.14 -7.64 0.46
CA ASP A 99 7.41 -8.62 1.52
C ASP A 99 8.80 -8.43 2.14
N PRO A 100 8.88 -7.97 3.41
CA PRO A 100 10.15 -7.82 4.12
C PRO A 100 10.85 -9.16 4.39
N MET A 101 10.10 -10.27 4.41
CA MET A 101 10.66 -11.61 4.65
C MET A 101 11.47 -12.11 3.45
N LEU A 102 11.09 -11.68 2.24
CA LEU A 102 11.81 -11.99 1.01
C LEU A 102 12.98 -11.04 0.76
N THR A 103 12.95 -9.86 1.38
CA THR A 103 13.97 -8.81 1.19
C THR A 103 15.19 -9.03 2.08
N LEU A 104 14.98 -9.38 3.35
CA LEU A 104 16.06 -9.61 4.30
C LEU A 104 16.62 -11.03 4.18
N ASN A 105 17.95 -11.15 4.06
CA ASN A 105 18.61 -12.45 4.14
C ASN A 105 18.54 -12.97 5.59
N PRO A 106 17.86 -14.11 5.83
CA PRO A 106 17.61 -14.61 7.19
C PRO A 106 18.88 -15.06 7.93
N THR A 107 19.97 -15.33 7.23
CA THR A 107 21.22 -15.84 7.80
C THR A 107 22.25 -14.75 8.13
N ILE A 108 22.04 -13.55 7.58
CA ILE A 108 22.97 -12.42 7.75
C ILE A 108 22.40 -11.43 8.78
N PRO A 109 23.21 -10.96 9.76
CA PRO A 109 22.80 -9.91 10.69
C PRO A 109 22.28 -8.67 9.97
N VAL A 110 21.20 -8.07 10.49
CA VAL A 110 20.54 -6.91 9.87
C VAL A 110 21.50 -5.74 9.67
N GLY A 111 22.31 -5.43 10.67
CA GLY A 111 23.27 -4.34 10.57
C GLY A 111 24.33 -4.56 9.47
N LYS A 112 24.73 -5.80 9.22
CA LYS A 112 25.66 -6.13 8.10
C LYS A 112 25.01 -5.90 6.75
N GLN A 113 23.72 -6.18 6.59
CA GLN A 113 23.00 -5.95 5.33
C GLN A 113 22.89 -4.45 5.02
N ILE A 114 22.67 -3.62 6.04
CA ILE A 114 22.70 -2.14 5.89
C ILE A 114 24.09 -1.67 5.54
N THR A 115 25.11 -2.16 6.24
CA THR A 115 26.53 -1.80 6.02
C THR A 115 26.97 -2.15 4.60
N GLU A 116 26.55 -3.31 4.07
CA GLU A 116 26.84 -3.73 2.69
C GLU A 116 26.25 -2.74 1.66
N ALA A 117 25.02 -2.30 1.86
CA ALA A 117 24.38 -1.30 1.00
C ALA A 117 25.16 0.02 1.01
N ILE A 118 25.62 0.49 2.17
CA ILE A 118 26.41 1.71 2.31
C ILE A 118 27.76 1.58 1.59
N ILE A 119 28.54 0.52 1.87
CA ILE A 119 29.86 0.31 1.26
C ILE A 119 29.78 0.24 -0.26
N LYS A 120 28.76 -0.47 -0.77
CA LYS A 120 28.55 -0.63 -2.23
C LYS A 120 28.32 0.69 -2.93
N ASN A 121 27.61 1.62 -2.29
CA ASN A 121 27.15 2.88 -2.92
C ASN A 121 28.00 4.10 -2.55
N GLN A 122 28.64 4.15 -1.38
CA GLN A 122 29.24 5.37 -0.83
C GLN A 122 30.75 5.21 -0.53
N LYS A 123 31.52 4.38 -1.11
CA LYS A 123 33.00 4.28 -1.01
C LYS A 123 33.60 4.71 0.36
N VAL A 124 32.96 4.35 1.46
CA VAL A 124 33.38 4.64 2.83
C VAL A 124 34.06 3.43 3.46
N SER A 125 34.81 3.64 4.57
CA SER A 125 35.43 2.54 5.31
C SER A 125 34.38 1.65 5.98
N GLY A 126 34.74 0.41 6.32
CA GLY A 126 33.85 -0.51 7.03
C GLY A 126 33.36 0.03 8.40
N ASP A 127 34.25 0.71 9.14
CA ASP A 127 33.90 1.28 10.44
C ASP A 127 32.92 2.46 10.30
N GLU A 128 33.14 3.32 9.33
CA GLU A 128 32.25 4.42 9.00
C GLU A 128 30.87 3.89 8.56
N ALA A 129 30.84 2.89 7.67
CA ALA A 129 29.62 2.26 7.22
C ALA A 129 28.84 1.58 8.36
N LYS A 130 29.55 0.95 9.31
CA LYS A 130 28.96 0.37 10.52
C LYS A 130 28.30 1.44 11.39
N LYS A 131 29.00 2.58 11.61
CA LYS A 131 28.46 3.70 12.39
C LYS A 131 27.18 4.24 11.76
N ARG A 132 27.19 4.49 10.44
CA ARG A 132 25.98 4.93 9.70
C ARG A 132 24.84 3.90 9.73
N ALA A 133 25.16 2.60 9.65
CA ALA A 133 24.15 1.55 9.76
C ALA A 133 23.43 1.56 11.12
N VAL A 134 24.17 1.80 12.22
CA VAL A 134 23.59 1.96 13.56
C VAL A 134 22.73 3.23 13.63
N GLU A 135 23.18 4.34 13.04
CA GLU A 135 22.41 5.59 12.96
C GLU A 135 21.11 5.38 12.17
N MET A 136 21.13 4.63 11.06
CA MET A 136 19.93 4.27 10.31
C MET A 136 18.95 3.42 11.12
N LEU A 137 19.46 2.43 11.88
CA LEU A 137 18.60 1.64 12.77
C LEU A 137 17.93 2.50 13.85
N LYS A 138 18.64 3.49 14.39
CA LYS A 138 18.08 4.48 15.34
C LYS A 138 17.03 5.36 14.66
N LEU A 139 17.32 5.86 13.45
CA LEU A 139 16.43 6.73 12.68
C LEU A 139 15.08 6.06 12.41
N VAL A 140 15.08 4.76 12.07
CA VAL A 140 13.84 4.01 11.86
C VAL A 140 13.23 3.49 13.18
N GLY A 141 13.75 3.88 14.33
CA GLY A 141 13.20 3.57 15.66
C GLY A 141 13.36 2.11 16.08
N ILE A 142 14.49 1.47 15.73
CA ILE A 142 14.87 0.17 16.31
C ILE A 142 15.46 0.40 17.71
N PRO A 143 14.85 -0.14 18.79
CA PRO A 143 15.41 -0.02 20.13
C PRO A 143 16.75 -0.77 20.23
N ASP A 144 17.64 -0.30 21.09
CA ASP A 144 18.97 -0.92 21.35
C ASP A 144 19.74 -1.24 20.06
N ALA A 145 19.78 -0.26 19.12
CA ALA A 145 20.27 -0.42 17.75
C ALA A 145 21.71 -1.01 17.69
N GLU A 146 22.58 -0.61 18.62
CA GLU A 146 23.96 -1.11 18.72
C GLU A 146 24.00 -2.62 18.98
N GLN A 147 23.18 -3.09 19.92
CA GLN A 147 23.12 -4.51 20.28
C GLN A 147 22.45 -5.33 19.18
N ARG A 148 21.37 -4.78 18.59
CA ARG A 148 20.59 -5.43 17.55
C ARG A 148 21.26 -5.44 16.19
N TYR A 149 22.27 -4.59 15.96
CA TYR A 149 23.09 -4.60 14.74
C TYR A 149 23.62 -6.01 14.40
N GLY A 150 24.03 -6.77 15.41
CA GLY A 150 24.57 -8.12 15.26
C GLY A 150 23.54 -9.25 15.17
N LEU A 151 22.25 -8.95 15.25
CA LEU A 151 21.19 -9.95 15.27
C LEU A 151 20.62 -10.22 13.87
N GLN A 152 20.22 -11.48 13.62
CA GLN A 152 19.58 -11.91 12.41
C GLN A 152 18.09 -11.50 12.39
N PRO A 153 17.44 -11.43 11.19
CA PRO A 153 16.06 -11.00 11.04
C PRO A 153 15.03 -11.74 11.89
N HIS A 154 15.26 -13.02 12.21
CA HIS A 154 14.30 -13.80 12.99
C HIS A 154 14.18 -13.36 14.46
N PHE A 155 15.13 -12.55 14.98
CA PHE A 155 15.03 -11.94 16.30
C PHE A 155 14.21 -10.63 16.32
N PHE A 156 13.70 -10.19 15.17
CA PHE A 156 12.90 -8.99 15.01
C PHE A 156 11.43 -9.33 14.79
N SER A 157 10.51 -8.52 15.35
CA SER A 157 9.09 -8.60 15.02
C SER A 157 8.83 -8.21 13.55
N GLY A 158 7.64 -8.50 13.03
CA GLY A 158 7.26 -8.13 11.66
C GLY A 158 7.46 -6.63 11.37
N GLY A 159 6.94 -5.76 12.22
CA GLY A 159 7.14 -4.31 12.10
C GLY A 159 8.58 -3.85 12.25
N MET A 160 9.39 -4.52 13.10
CA MET A 160 10.81 -4.21 13.20
C MET A 160 11.56 -4.64 11.92
N ARG A 161 11.22 -5.77 11.30
CA ARG A 161 11.80 -6.18 10.01
C ARG A 161 11.49 -5.17 8.92
N GLN A 162 10.25 -4.69 8.86
CA GLN A 162 9.86 -3.64 7.91
C GLN A 162 10.67 -2.36 8.09
N ARG A 163 10.89 -1.93 9.34
CA ARG A 163 11.77 -0.79 9.66
C ARG A 163 13.21 -1.05 9.25
N CYS A 164 13.72 -2.28 9.39
CA CYS A 164 15.06 -2.64 8.92
C CYS A 164 15.16 -2.58 7.38
N VAL A 165 14.12 -3.00 6.64
CA VAL A 165 14.07 -2.85 5.18
C VAL A 165 14.06 -1.37 4.79
N LEU A 166 13.31 -0.53 5.49
CA LEU A 166 13.35 0.93 5.32
C LEU A 166 14.76 1.49 5.60
N ALA A 167 15.42 1.03 6.66
CA ALA A 167 16.79 1.45 6.97
C ALA A 167 17.76 1.10 5.82
N ILE A 168 17.64 -0.08 5.20
CA ILE A 168 18.44 -0.46 4.03
C ILE A 168 18.14 0.46 2.84
N ALA A 169 16.87 0.72 2.58
CA ALA A 169 16.44 1.54 1.46
C ALA A 169 16.91 3.00 1.56
N LEU A 170 16.99 3.52 2.79
CA LEU A 170 17.40 4.90 3.10
C LEU A 170 18.89 5.06 3.37
N ALA A 171 19.64 3.97 3.51
CA ALA A 171 21.03 3.97 3.97
C ALA A 171 22.02 4.81 3.12
N CYS A 172 21.62 5.14 1.90
CA CYS A 172 22.43 5.90 0.95
C CYS A 172 21.82 7.25 0.56
N ASP A 173 20.88 7.77 1.35
CA ASP A 173 20.22 9.07 1.18
C ASP A 173 19.59 9.27 -0.21
N PRO A 174 18.66 8.40 -0.66
CA PRO A 174 18.04 8.54 -1.97
C PRO A 174 17.18 9.80 -2.08
N GLU A 175 17.08 10.39 -3.28
CA GLU A 175 16.20 11.52 -3.56
C GLU A 175 14.73 11.10 -3.68
N ILE A 176 14.47 9.84 -4.09
CA ILE A 176 13.12 9.27 -4.21
C ILE A 176 13.08 7.83 -3.68
N LEU A 177 12.04 7.53 -2.91
CA LEU A 177 11.74 6.20 -2.38
C LEU A 177 10.45 5.68 -3.00
N PHE A 178 10.50 4.52 -3.64
CA PHE A 178 9.32 3.74 -3.98
C PHE A 178 8.96 2.80 -2.82
N ALA A 179 7.77 2.93 -2.26
CA ALA A 179 7.24 2.07 -1.22
C ALA A 179 6.08 1.22 -1.80
N ASP A 180 6.42 0.02 -2.29
CA ASP A 180 5.48 -0.89 -2.96
C ASP A 180 4.80 -1.77 -1.91
N GLU A 181 3.56 -1.39 -1.55
CA GLU A 181 2.74 -2.06 -0.53
C GLU A 181 3.49 -2.29 0.80
N ALA A 182 4.27 -1.31 1.22
CA ALA A 182 5.20 -1.42 2.36
C ALA A 182 4.51 -1.66 3.72
N THR A 183 3.19 -1.53 3.81
CA THR A 183 2.40 -1.76 5.03
C THR A 183 1.51 -3.00 4.95
N THR A 184 1.46 -3.69 3.81
CA THR A 184 0.66 -4.90 3.62
C THR A 184 1.11 -6.00 4.61
N ALA A 185 0.14 -6.72 5.17
CA ALA A 185 0.34 -7.76 6.18
C ALA A 185 0.84 -7.28 7.57
N LEU A 186 0.83 -5.98 7.83
CA LEU A 186 1.03 -5.42 9.16
C LEU A 186 -0.34 -5.24 9.86
N ASP A 187 -0.32 -5.27 11.18
CA ASP A 187 -1.51 -4.84 11.94
C ASP A 187 -1.63 -3.30 11.91
N ALA A 188 -2.86 -2.80 12.11
CA ALA A 188 -3.17 -1.37 12.00
C ALA A 188 -2.29 -0.48 12.93
N THR A 189 -1.89 -1.00 14.09
CA THR A 189 -1.03 -0.25 15.03
C THR A 189 0.39 -0.11 14.48
N VAL A 190 0.95 -1.18 13.91
CA VAL A 190 2.29 -1.17 13.30
C VAL A 190 2.27 -0.38 11.99
N GLU A 191 1.22 -0.54 11.18
CA GLU A 191 1.02 0.25 9.96
C GLU A 191 1.04 1.75 10.27
N ALA A 192 0.22 2.21 11.22
CA ALA A 192 0.19 3.61 11.64
C ALA A 192 1.58 4.15 12.01
N LYS A 193 2.37 3.38 12.76
CA LYS A 193 3.75 3.75 13.14
C LYS A 193 4.71 3.80 11.95
N ILE A 194 4.51 2.97 10.91
CA ILE A 194 5.31 3.03 9.68
C ILE A 194 4.94 4.26 8.85
N LEU A 195 3.65 4.59 8.75
CA LEU A 195 3.19 5.79 8.06
C LEU A 195 3.72 7.07 8.73
N ASP A 196 3.67 7.14 10.08
CA ASP A 196 4.26 8.25 10.82
C ASP A 196 5.77 8.36 10.58
N LEU A 197 6.47 7.22 10.57
CA LEU A 197 7.91 7.19 10.26
C LEU A 197 8.19 7.74 8.85
N LEU A 198 7.39 7.39 7.84
CA LEU A 198 7.56 7.92 6.48
C LEU A 198 7.36 9.46 6.43
N LEU A 199 6.37 9.99 7.15
CA LEU A 199 6.15 11.44 7.29
C LEU A 199 7.34 12.12 7.96
N GLU A 200 7.81 11.59 9.09
CA GLU A 200 8.99 12.12 9.78
C GLU A 200 10.26 12.10 8.92
N LEU A 201 10.47 11.01 8.15
CA LEU A 201 11.60 10.88 7.24
C LEU A 201 11.52 11.93 6.15
N ARG A 202 10.34 12.13 5.51
CA ARG A 202 10.15 13.20 4.52
C ARG A 202 10.48 14.58 5.10
N GLU A 203 9.99 14.89 6.29
CA GLU A 203 10.25 16.18 6.94
C GLU A 203 11.73 16.39 7.27
N LYS A 204 12.42 15.35 7.74
CA LYS A 204 13.82 15.42 8.17
C LYS A 204 14.80 15.43 7.00
N THR A 205 14.52 14.69 5.93
CA THR A 205 15.47 14.45 4.83
C THR A 205 15.09 15.14 3.52
N GLY A 206 13.84 15.59 3.38
CA GLY A 206 13.33 16.14 2.12
C GLY A 206 13.13 15.08 1.02
N ILE A 207 13.12 13.79 1.35
CA ILE A 207 12.94 12.70 0.40
C ILE A 207 11.54 12.75 -0.23
N SER A 208 11.47 12.45 -1.54
CA SER A 208 10.21 12.26 -2.25
C SER A 208 9.78 10.81 -2.14
N ILE A 209 8.49 10.53 -1.95
CA ILE A 209 7.99 9.18 -1.76
C ILE A 209 6.91 8.87 -2.79
N VAL A 210 7.04 7.76 -3.50
CA VAL A 210 5.95 7.15 -4.26
C VAL A 210 5.44 5.96 -3.47
N PHE A 211 4.26 6.13 -2.86
CA PHE A 211 3.65 5.13 -1.99
C PHE A 211 2.55 4.39 -2.74
N ILE A 212 2.72 3.10 -2.94
CA ILE A 212 1.71 2.23 -3.56
C ILE A 212 0.94 1.53 -2.45
N SER A 213 -0.39 1.66 -2.47
CA SER A 213 -1.27 0.96 -1.55
C SER A 213 -2.63 0.67 -2.19
N HIS A 214 -3.31 -0.35 -1.68
CA HIS A 214 -4.72 -0.59 -1.90
C HIS A 214 -5.56 -0.11 -0.70
N ASP A 215 -4.92 0.29 0.41
CA ASP A 215 -5.59 0.87 1.58
C ASP A 215 -5.71 2.39 1.44
N LEU A 216 -6.93 2.84 1.12
CA LEU A 216 -7.24 4.26 1.00
C LEU A 216 -7.18 5.00 2.34
N GLY A 217 -7.35 4.30 3.48
CA GLY A 217 -7.20 4.89 4.81
C GLY A 217 -5.74 5.27 5.09
N ALA A 218 -4.80 4.37 4.78
CA ALA A 218 -3.37 4.65 4.86
C ALA A 218 -2.96 5.81 3.95
N VAL A 219 -3.48 5.83 2.71
CA VAL A 219 -3.22 6.88 1.72
C VAL A 219 -3.73 8.24 2.19
N ALA A 220 -4.95 8.32 2.72
CA ALA A 220 -5.52 9.57 3.25
C ALA A 220 -4.68 10.21 4.37
N ARG A 221 -3.89 9.40 5.08
CA ARG A 221 -3.04 9.86 6.18
C ARG A 221 -1.76 10.55 5.73
N ILE A 222 -1.17 10.11 4.59
CA ILE A 222 0.19 10.55 4.21
C ILE A 222 0.27 11.26 2.86
N ALA A 223 -0.74 11.13 1.98
CA ALA A 223 -0.65 11.62 0.61
C ALA A 223 -0.73 13.14 0.52
N ASP A 224 0.18 13.75 -0.23
CA ASP A 224 0.00 15.11 -0.75
C ASP A 224 -0.85 15.08 -2.02
N ARG A 225 -0.55 14.11 -2.92
CA ARG A 225 -1.33 13.86 -4.14
C ARG A 225 -1.63 12.37 -4.29
N VAL A 226 -2.74 12.09 -4.96
CA VAL A 226 -3.20 10.72 -5.24
C VAL A 226 -3.38 10.54 -6.73
N ALA A 227 -2.79 9.47 -7.28
CA ALA A 227 -3.03 8.99 -8.63
C ALA A 227 -3.83 7.68 -8.56
N VAL A 228 -5.02 7.67 -9.14
CA VAL A 228 -5.89 6.50 -9.21
C VAL A 228 -5.59 5.76 -10.50
N MET A 229 -5.17 4.49 -10.38
CA MET A 229 -4.79 3.66 -11.51
C MET A 229 -5.79 2.54 -11.74
N TYR A 230 -6.23 2.37 -12.98
CA TYR A 230 -7.13 1.30 -13.41
C TYR A 230 -6.71 0.75 -14.77
N ALA A 231 -6.68 -0.58 -14.92
CA ALA A 231 -6.40 -1.25 -16.19
C ALA A 231 -5.17 -0.69 -16.96
N GLY A 232 -4.07 -0.43 -16.24
CA GLY A 232 -2.82 0.07 -16.81
C GLY A 232 -2.76 1.58 -17.07
N LYS A 233 -3.80 2.34 -16.74
CA LYS A 233 -3.86 3.80 -16.95
C LYS A 233 -4.06 4.56 -15.65
N ILE A 234 -3.54 5.78 -15.56
CA ILE A 234 -3.98 6.76 -14.55
C ILE A 234 -5.28 7.36 -15.07
N ILE A 235 -6.35 7.20 -14.28
CA ILE A 235 -7.69 7.66 -14.65
C ILE A 235 -8.14 8.88 -13.87
N GLU A 236 -7.53 9.14 -12.73
CA GLU A 236 -7.74 10.37 -11.95
C GLU A 236 -6.47 10.70 -11.17
N ILE A 237 -6.11 11.98 -11.11
CA ILE A 237 -4.98 12.48 -10.34
C ILE A 237 -5.30 13.87 -9.79
N GLY A 238 -5.01 14.09 -8.51
CA GLY A 238 -5.24 15.35 -7.85
C GLY A 238 -4.55 15.43 -6.50
N THR A 239 -4.73 16.52 -5.75
CA THR A 239 -4.37 16.55 -4.34
C THR A 239 -5.18 15.50 -3.58
N ALA A 240 -4.69 15.06 -2.43
CA ALA A 240 -5.45 14.14 -1.59
C ALA A 240 -6.86 14.68 -1.27
N GLU A 241 -6.96 15.97 -0.97
CA GLU A 241 -8.24 16.64 -0.71
C GLU A 241 -9.18 16.56 -1.93
N GLU A 242 -8.71 16.85 -3.15
CA GLU A 242 -9.52 16.79 -4.36
C GLU A 242 -10.04 15.38 -4.63
N VAL A 243 -9.17 14.36 -4.57
CA VAL A 243 -9.55 12.99 -4.88
C VAL A 243 -10.48 12.39 -3.82
N TYR A 244 -10.30 12.73 -2.53
CA TYR A 244 -11.16 12.21 -1.46
C TYR A 244 -12.49 12.97 -1.32
N TYR A 245 -12.51 14.29 -1.53
CA TYR A 245 -13.69 15.12 -1.28
C TYR A 245 -14.40 15.57 -2.57
N ASP A 246 -13.70 15.59 -3.71
CA ASP A 246 -14.30 15.93 -5.01
C ASP A 246 -13.91 14.94 -6.13
N PRO A 247 -14.02 13.61 -5.90
CA PRO A 247 -13.69 12.61 -6.93
C PRO A 247 -14.56 12.81 -8.18
N ARG A 248 -13.96 12.60 -9.36
CA ARG A 248 -14.62 12.85 -10.64
C ARG A 248 -14.85 11.59 -11.46
N HIS A 249 -13.97 10.61 -11.34
CA HIS A 249 -14.11 9.37 -12.09
C HIS A 249 -15.04 8.37 -11.37
N PRO A 250 -15.99 7.71 -12.07
CA PRO A 250 -16.90 6.74 -11.46
C PRO A 250 -16.20 5.57 -10.74
N TYR A 251 -15.03 5.13 -11.21
CA TYR A 251 -14.22 4.15 -10.51
C TYR A 251 -13.75 4.65 -9.14
N THR A 252 -13.30 5.91 -9.05
CA THR A 252 -12.90 6.52 -7.77
C THR A 252 -14.08 6.63 -6.82
N TRP A 253 -15.29 6.91 -7.33
CA TRP A 253 -16.51 6.87 -6.53
C TRP A 253 -16.75 5.46 -5.94
N GLY A 254 -16.60 4.43 -6.77
CA GLY A 254 -16.72 3.04 -6.33
C GLY A 254 -15.67 2.67 -5.27
N LEU A 255 -14.41 3.03 -5.48
CA LEU A 255 -13.33 2.78 -4.53
C LEU A 255 -13.61 3.43 -3.17
N LEU A 256 -14.00 4.70 -3.14
CA LEU A 256 -14.32 5.43 -1.91
C LEU A 256 -15.58 4.86 -1.24
N SER A 257 -16.65 4.59 -2.03
CA SER A 257 -17.88 4.02 -1.50
C SER A 257 -17.71 2.62 -0.90
N SER A 258 -16.67 1.88 -1.27
CA SER A 258 -16.34 0.57 -0.70
C SER A 258 -15.65 0.62 0.66
N LEU A 259 -15.23 1.81 1.11
CA LEU A 259 -14.60 1.97 2.42
C LEU A 259 -15.61 1.74 3.56
N PRO A 260 -15.20 1.08 4.67
CA PRO A 260 -16.09 0.85 5.81
C PRO A 260 -16.70 2.12 6.41
N VAL A 261 -16.01 3.25 6.29
CA VAL A 261 -16.51 4.56 6.76
C VAL A 261 -17.76 5.02 5.99
N PHE A 262 -17.94 4.54 4.76
CA PHE A 262 -19.10 4.81 3.92
C PHE A 262 -20.13 3.64 3.91
N ALA A 263 -20.00 2.67 4.82
CA ALA A 263 -21.01 1.63 4.97
C ALA A 263 -22.39 2.24 5.27
N GLY A 264 -23.44 1.69 4.65
CA GLY A 264 -24.82 2.11 4.87
C GLY A 264 -25.28 1.88 6.31
N GLU A 265 -26.51 2.33 6.65
CA GLU A 265 -27.08 2.20 8.01
C GLU A 265 -27.09 0.75 8.54
N LYS A 266 -27.14 -0.23 7.65
CA LYS A 266 -27.07 -1.66 7.99
C LYS A 266 -25.66 -2.23 7.98
N GLY A 267 -24.61 -1.40 7.79
CA GLY A 267 -23.23 -1.84 7.68
C GLY A 267 -22.91 -2.53 6.35
N GLU A 268 -23.77 -2.41 5.34
CA GLU A 268 -23.55 -2.97 4.01
C GLU A 268 -22.51 -2.14 3.26
N LEU A 269 -21.46 -2.81 2.74
CA LEU A 269 -20.47 -2.20 1.88
C LEU A 269 -21.00 -2.13 0.43
N ASN A 270 -20.60 -1.10 -0.31
CA ASN A 270 -20.93 -0.93 -1.72
C ASN A 270 -19.75 -1.40 -2.59
N PRO A 271 -19.66 -2.71 -2.92
CA PRO A 271 -18.56 -3.20 -3.74
C PRO A 271 -18.68 -2.69 -5.18
N ILE A 272 -17.55 -2.49 -5.84
CA ILE A 272 -17.51 -2.22 -7.28
C ILE A 272 -17.97 -3.49 -8.01
N PRO A 273 -19.00 -3.43 -8.88
CA PRO A 273 -19.51 -4.61 -9.55
C PRO A 273 -18.52 -5.21 -10.55
N GLY A 274 -18.62 -6.51 -10.81
CA GLY A 274 -17.84 -7.21 -11.83
C GLY A 274 -16.35 -7.33 -11.53
N MET A 275 -15.57 -7.69 -12.54
CA MET A 275 -14.11 -7.87 -12.46
C MET A 275 -13.38 -6.90 -13.40
N PRO A 276 -12.13 -6.52 -13.09
CA PRO A 276 -11.31 -5.75 -14.03
C PRO A 276 -11.15 -6.46 -15.37
N PRO A 277 -11.07 -5.71 -16.49
CA PRO A 277 -10.87 -6.31 -17.81
C PRO A 277 -9.50 -6.96 -17.95
N SER A 278 -9.41 -7.95 -18.84
CA SER A 278 -8.13 -8.54 -19.22
C SER A 278 -7.24 -7.51 -19.91
N LEU A 279 -5.98 -7.40 -19.47
CA LEU A 279 -4.98 -6.56 -20.12
C LEU A 279 -4.31 -7.23 -21.33
N LEU A 280 -4.69 -8.47 -21.64
CA LEU A 280 -4.28 -9.16 -22.87
C LEU A 280 -4.95 -8.51 -24.09
N ASN A 281 -6.25 -8.20 -23.97
CA ASN A 281 -7.05 -7.53 -24.99
C ASN A 281 -7.84 -6.38 -24.33
N PRO A 282 -7.16 -5.28 -23.94
CA PRO A 282 -7.84 -4.18 -23.29
C PRO A 282 -8.91 -3.58 -24.22
N PRO A 283 -10.08 -3.17 -23.67
CA PRO A 283 -11.13 -2.59 -24.46
C PRO A 283 -10.66 -1.31 -25.18
N PRO A 284 -11.24 -0.99 -26.37
CA PRO A 284 -10.87 0.19 -27.14
C PRO A 284 -11.27 1.51 -26.46
N GLY A 285 -12.35 1.48 -25.68
CA GLY A 285 -12.88 2.64 -24.97
C GLY A 285 -12.33 2.79 -23.55
N ASP A 286 -13.19 3.29 -22.66
CA ASP A 286 -12.91 3.31 -21.22
C ASP A 286 -12.90 1.90 -20.67
N ALA A 287 -11.79 1.53 -20.06
CA ALA A 287 -11.65 0.19 -19.45
C ALA A 287 -12.65 -0.07 -18.31
N PHE A 288 -13.19 0.98 -17.70
CA PHE A 288 -14.19 0.87 -16.64
C PHE A 288 -15.63 0.81 -17.16
N ALA A 289 -15.91 1.09 -18.44
CA ALA A 289 -17.27 1.18 -19.02
C ALA A 289 -18.19 0.01 -18.63
N VAL A 290 -17.70 -1.23 -18.72
CA VAL A 290 -18.49 -2.45 -18.42
C VAL A 290 -18.92 -2.52 -16.95
N ARG A 291 -18.16 -1.90 -16.05
CA ARG A 291 -18.40 -1.88 -14.60
C ARG A 291 -19.04 -0.56 -14.13
N ASN A 292 -19.16 0.41 -15.02
CA ASN A 292 -19.70 1.73 -14.72
C ASN A 292 -21.21 1.76 -14.94
N PRO A 293 -22.06 1.85 -13.88
CA PRO A 293 -23.50 1.95 -14.04
C PRO A 293 -23.98 3.20 -14.81
N GLN A 294 -23.06 4.16 -14.97
CA GLN A 294 -23.32 5.46 -15.61
C GLN A 294 -22.55 5.60 -16.94
N ALA A 295 -22.11 4.47 -17.53
CA ALA A 295 -21.40 4.47 -18.79
C ALA A 295 -22.25 5.07 -19.92
N LEU A 296 -21.62 5.95 -20.71
CA LEU A 296 -22.18 6.50 -21.93
C LEU A 296 -21.81 5.59 -23.12
N ALA A 297 -22.54 5.68 -24.21
CA ALA A 297 -22.22 4.90 -25.41
C ALA A 297 -20.78 5.11 -25.90
N ILE A 298 -20.27 6.33 -25.81
CA ILE A 298 -18.91 6.68 -26.20
C ILE A 298 -17.85 5.99 -25.34
N ASP A 299 -18.15 5.66 -24.07
CA ASP A 299 -17.22 4.96 -23.17
C ASP A 299 -16.84 3.57 -23.72
N TYR A 300 -17.69 2.94 -24.50
CA TYR A 300 -17.39 1.64 -25.12
C TYR A 300 -16.54 1.74 -26.39
N GLU A 301 -16.51 2.90 -27.03
CA GLU A 301 -15.87 3.11 -28.33
C GLU A 301 -14.54 3.85 -28.24
N GLN A 302 -14.46 4.85 -27.35
CA GLN A 302 -13.34 5.76 -27.29
C GLN A 302 -12.84 5.95 -25.85
N THR A 303 -11.50 5.87 -25.70
CA THR A 303 -10.84 6.18 -24.42
C THR A 303 -11.02 7.68 -24.10
N PRO A 304 -11.53 8.02 -22.89
CA PRO A 304 -11.64 9.41 -22.47
C PRO A 304 -10.26 10.05 -22.33
N PRO A 305 -10.08 11.31 -22.75
CA PRO A 305 -8.87 12.07 -22.43
C PRO A 305 -8.86 12.47 -20.96
N MET A 306 -7.69 12.91 -20.46
CA MET A 306 -7.59 13.53 -19.15
C MET A 306 -8.17 14.93 -19.18
N PHE A 307 -9.40 15.12 -18.71
CA PHE A 307 -10.04 16.42 -18.56
C PHE A 307 -9.47 17.16 -17.35
N LYS A 308 -9.19 18.45 -17.53
CA LYS A 308 -8.77 19.34 -16.45
C LYS A 308 -9.98 19.77 -15.62
N VAL A 309 -9.97 19.44 -14.33
CA VAL A 309 -10.99 19.86 -13.34
C VAL A 309 -10.52 21.11 -12.59
N SER A 310 -9.27 21.12 -12.16
CA SER A 310 -8.59 22.24 -11.51
C SER A 310 -7.12 22.32 -12.01
N ASP A 311 -6.32 23.19 -11.44
CA ASP A 311 -4.88 23.26 -11.79
C ASP A 311 -4.10 22.03 -11.35
N THR A 312 -4.62 21.28 -10.39
CA THR A 312 -3.99 20.09 -9.82
C THR A 312 -4.80 18.80 -10.04
N HIS A 313 -6.08 18.91 -10.43
CA HIS A 313 -7.01 17.82 -10.55
C HIS A 313 -7.38 17.51 -12.01
N TYR A 314 -7.18 16.27 -12.42
CA TYR A 314 -7.48 15.76 -13.77
C TYR A 314 -8.18 14.40 -13.65
N ALA A 315 -9.15 14.13 -14.54
CA ALA A 315 -9.85 12.84 -14.58
C ALA A 315 -10.19 12.42 -16.03
N ALA A 316 -10.01 11.13 -16.31
CA ALA A 316 -10.25 10.54 -17.62
C ALA A 316 -11.66 9.94 -17.68
N THR A 317 -12.68 10.76 -17.79
CA THR A 317 -14.08 10.33 -17.93
C THR A 317 -14.86 11.24 -18.86
N TRP A 318 -15.65 10.66 -19.77
CA TRP A 318 -16.53 11.40 -20.66
C TRP A 318 -17.63 12.16 -19.92
N LEU A 319 -17.91 11.85 -18.66
CA LEU A 319 -18.85 12.62 -17.83
C LEU A 319 -18.42 14.09 -17.59
N LEU A 320 -17.17 14.43 -17.90
CA LEU A 320 -16.64 15.80 -17.82
C LEU A 320 -16.72 16.54 -19.15
N ASP A 321 -17.12 15.90 -20.25
CA ASP A 321 -17.37 16.56 -21.53
C ASP A 321 -18.60 17.48 -21.40
N GLU A 322 -18.55 18.66 -22.00
CA GLU A 322 -19.64 19.65 -21.94
C GLU A 322 -20.97 19.13 -22.48
N ARG A 323 -20.92 18.13 -23.38
CA ARG A 323 -22.11 17.48 -24.00
C ARG A 323 -22.68 16.35 -23.15
N ALA A 324 -21.96 15.92 -22.12
CA ALA A 324 -22.39 14.80 -21.28
C ALA A 324 -23.59 15.18 -20.41
N PRO A 325 -24.47 14.22 -20.09
CA PRO A 325 -25.54 14.45 -19.14
C PRO A 325 -24.92 14.76 -17.76
N LYS A 326 -25.53 15.70 -17.03
CA LYS A 326 -25.09 16.00 -15.64
C LYS A 326 -25.45 14.85 -14.74
N ILE A 327 -24.47 14.02 -14.44
CA ILE A 327 -24.60 12.88 -13.53
C ILE A 327 -24.01 13.28 -12.16
N GLU A 328 -24.80 13.08 -11.13
CA GLU A 328 -24.40 13.40 -9.77
C GLU A 328 -23.63 12.24 -9.13
N LYS A 329 -22.66 12.57 -8.28
CA LYS A 329 -21.96 11.58 -7.44
C LYS A 329 -22.96 10.79 -6.59
N PRO A 330 -22.64 9.54 -6.20
CA PRO A 330 -23.46 8.79 -5.25
C PRO A 330 -23.77 9.60 -3.98
N SER A 331 -25.02 9.57 -3.52
CA SER A 331 -25.49 10.33 -2.35
C SER A 331 -24.64 10.07 -1.11
N ILE A 332 -24.21 8.81 -0.92
CA ILE A 332 -23.35 8.39 0.20
C ILE A 332 -22.04 9.18 0.28
N LEU A 333 -21.48 9.60 -0.85
CA LEU A 333 -20.30 10.45 -0.89
C LEU A 333 -20.63 11.91 -0.60
N LYS A 334 -21.85 12.39 -0.98
CA LYS A 334 -22.28 13.77 -0.74
C LYS A 334 -22.55 14.04 0.73
N ASP A 335 -23.30 13.18 1.39
CA ASP A 335 -23.79 13.40 2.75
C ASP A 335 -22.65 13.45 3.77
N ARG A 336 -21.68 12.54 3.66
CA ARG A 336 -20.52 12.50 4.58
C ARG A 336 -19.43 13.52 4.27
N LEU A 337 -19.28 13.94 3.02
CA LEU A 337 -18.36 15.02 2.66
C LEU A 337 -18.81 16.37 3.22
N GLN A 338 -20.12 16.62 3.33
CA GLN A 338 -20.67 17.82 3.97
C GLN A 338 -20.56 17.77 5.51
N GLU A 339 -20.72 16.63 6.14
CA GLU A 339 -20.57 16.44 7.57
C GLU A 339 -19.13 16.68 8.06
N ASN A 340 -18.12 16.28 7.29
CA ASN A 340 -16.70 16.44 7.66
C ASN A 340 -16.16 17.86 7.43
N SER A 341 -16.71 18.64 6.51
CA SER A 341 -16.30 20.04 6.29
C SER A 341 -16.69 20.99 7.43
N GLY A 342 -17.56 20.57 8.37
CA GLY A 342 -18.03 21.36 9.51
C GLY A 342 -17.61 20.88 10.89
N ARG A 343 -16.94 19.74 11.03
CA ARG A 343 -16.64 19.13 12.35
C ARG A 343 -15.16 19.08 12.68
N LYS A 344 -14.72 19.95 13.61
CA LYS A 344 -13.65 19.63 14.55
C LYS A 344 -14.11 18.44 15.39
N GLN A 345 -13.38 17.34 15.30
CA GLN A 345 -13.66 16.05 15.93
C GLN A 345 -14.11 16.14 17.39
N LYS A 346 -15.35 15.72 17.65
CA LYS A 346 -15.73 15.10 18.92
C LYS A 346 -16.20 13.69 18.59
N PRO A 347 -15.72 12.64 19.30
CA PRO A 347 -16.17 11.28 19.05
C PRO A 347 -17.67 11.19 19.32
N ASP A 348 -18.44 10.84 18.30
CA ASP A 348 -19.89 10.70 18.39
C ASP A 348 -20.24 9.45 19.22
N LYS A 349 -21.07 9.66 20.24
CA LYS A 349 -21.64 8.60 21.09
C LYS A 349 -22.56 7.62 20.35
N LYS A 350 -22.67 7.70 19.01
CA LYS A 350 -23.47 6.79 18.17
C LYS A 350 -22.75 5.51 17.76
N GLU A 351 -21.43 5.40 17.95
CA GLU A 351 -20.70 4.14 17.71
C GLU A 351 -21.07 3.00 18.67
N ALA A 352 -21.74 3.33 19.79
CA ALA A 352 -22.19 2.32 20.76
C ALA A 352 -23.48 1.59 20.35
N SER A 353 -24.19 1.99 19.29
CA SER A 353 -25.47 1.37 18.89
C SER A 353 -25.33 0.16 17.95
N PHE A 354 -24.15 -0.11 17.40
CA PHE A 354 -23.88 -1.32 16.62
C PHE A 354 -23.93 -2.62 17.44
N LEU A 355 -24.06 -2.50 18.77
CA LEU A 355 -24.17 -3.63 19.68
C LEU A 355 -25.61 -3.94 20.10
N GLN A 356 -26.64 -3.31 19.51
CA GLN A 356 -28.01 -3.76 19.68
C GLN A 356 -28.29 -5.01 18.83
N LYS A 357 -27.92 -6.10 19.44
CA LYS A 357 -28.29 -7.46 19.24
C LYS A 357 -29.72 -7.64 18.75
N THR A 358 -29.84 -8.27 17.59
CA THR A 358 -30.89 -9.28 17.43
C THR A 358 -30.71 -10.28 18.58
N GLU A 359 -31.70 -10.44 19.45
CA GLU A 359 -31.81 -11.57 20.40
C GLU A 359 -31.86 -12.83 19.57
N GLN A 360 -30.68 -13.38 19.21
CA GLN A 360 -30.60 -14.71 18.64
C GLN A 360 -31.03 -15.65 19.76
N LYS A 361 -32.13 -16.37 19.52
CA LYS A 361 -32.51 -17.58 20.29
C LYS A 361 -31.23 -18.34 20.62
N GLN A 362 -31.07 -18.76 21.87
CA GLN A 362 -29.87 -19.38 22.39
C GLN A 362 -29.51 -20.63 21.58
N ALA A 363 -28.75 -20.45 20.51
CA ALA A 363 -28.19 -21.55 19.73
C ALA A 363 -27.24 -22.37 20.65
N PRO A 364 -27.16 -23.69 20.48
CA PRO A 364 -26.27 -24.52 21.29
C PRO A 364 -24.81 -24.08 21.15
N VAL A 365 -24.05 -24.19 22.23
CA VAL A 365 -22.62 -23.92 22.23
C VAL A 365 -21.90 -25.05 21.51
N LEU A 366 -21.19 -24.77 20.42
CA LEU A 366 -20.40 -25.78 19.69
C LEU A 366 -18.99 -25.93 20.26
N ILE A 367 -18.36 -24.81 20.63
CA ILE A 367 -17.01 -24.81 21.19
C ILE A 367 -17.01 -23.93 22.44
N GLU A 368 -16.45 -24.47 23.52
CA GLU A 368 -16.19 -23.69 24.72
C GLU A 368 -14.72 -23.84 25.11
N ALA A 369 -14.01 -22.72 25.16
CA ALA A 369 -12.69 -22.63 25.77
C ALA A 369 -12.83 -22.04 27.17
N ARG A 370 -12.24 -22.68 28.18
CA ARG A 370 -12.20 -22.21 29.57
C ARG A 370 -10.77 -22.16 30.04
N ASN A 371 -10.30 -20.97 30.41
CA ASN A 371 -8.95 -20.73 30.93
C ASN A 371 -7.86 -21.36 30.06
N LEU A 372 -8.05 -21.32 28.73
CA LEU A 372 -7.18 -21.94 27.74
C LEU A 372 -5.76 -21.39 27.86
N LYS A 373 -4.79 -22.30 27.97
CA LYS A 373 -3.36 -21.96 27.99
C LYS A 373 -2.62 -22.75 26.92
N GLN A 374 -1.78 -22.04 26.17
CA GLN A 374 -0.84 -22.63 25.23
C GLN A 374 0.52 -22.01 25.41
N HIS A 375 1.42 -22.74 26.03
CA HIS A 375 2.78 -22.33 26.31
C HIS A 375 3.76 -23.15 25.46
N PHE A 376 4.79 -22.49 24.92
CA PHE A 376 5.86 -23.13 24.16
C PHE A 376 7.17 -23.05 24.93
N ARG A 377 7.71 -24.18 25.37
CA ARG A 377 9.01 -24.24 26.01
C ARG A 377 10.10 -24.20 24.94
N ILE A 378 10.86 -23.10 24.87
CA ILE A 378 11.94 -22.89 23.89
C ILE A 378 13.27 -23.41 24.44
N ARG A 379 13.53 -23.18 25.74
CA ARG A 379 14.69 -23.68 26.47
C ARG A 379 14.28 -24.10 27.88
N SER A 380 15.19 -24.71 28.64
CA SER A 380 14.93 -25.12 30.01
C SER A 380 14.48 -23.98 30.93
N ASP A 381 14.96 -22.77 30.66
CA ASP A 381 14.74 -21.53 31.41
C ASP A 381 13.82 -20.52 30.71
N TYR A 382 13.34 -20.82 29.50
CA TYR A 382 12.53 -19.87 28.72
C TYR A 382 11.29 -20.52 28.10
N THR A 383 10.11 -20.03 28.52
CA THR A 383 8.79 -20.46 28.03
C THR A 383 8.03 -19.26 27.49
N ILE A 384 7.50 -19.37 26.27
CA ILE A 384 6.61 -18.39 25.68
C ILE A 384 5.18 -18.72 26.05
N HIS A 385 4.48 -17.83 26.73
CA HIS A 385 3.05 -17.90 27.04
C HIS A 385 2.28 -17.29 25.86
N ALA A 386 2.07 -18.09 24.81
CA ALA A 386 1.45 -17.60 23.59
C ALA A 386 -0.07 -17.38 23.72
N VAL A 387 -0.73 -18.18 24.54
CA VAL A 387 -2.11 -18.00 25.00
C VAL A 387 -2.11 -18.24 26.49
N ASP A 388 -2.67 -17.33 27.27
CA ASP A 388 -2.70 -17.43 28.71
C ASP A 388 -4.05 -16.97 29.26
N ASP A 389 -4.79 -17.93 29.84
CA ASP A 389 -6.07 -17.74 30.53
C ASP A 389 -7.21 -17.15 29.66
N VAL A 390 -7.38 -17.64 28.43
CA VAL A 390 -8.38 -17.14 27.47
C VAL A 390 -9.64 -18.01 27.56
N SER A 391 -10.81 -17.38 27.77
CA SER A 391 -12.11 -18.04 27.84
C SER A 391 -13.12 -17.41 26.89
N PHE A 392 -13.82 -18.24 26.10
CA PHE A 392 -14.88 -17.79 25.19
C PHE A 392 -15.73 -18.98 24.73
N ARG A 393 -16.84 -18.67 24.05
CA ARG A 393 -17.78 -19.66 23.50
C ARG A 393 -18.11 -19.31 22.06
N ILE A 394 -18.24 -20.32 21.21
CA ILE A 394 -18.74 -20.19 19.83
C ILE A 394 -20.02 -21.00 19.73
N ARG A 395 -21.08 -20.38 19.24
CA ARG A 395 -22.40 -21.00 19.09
C ARG A 395 -22.62 -21.50 17.67
N GLU A 396 -23.60 -22.38 17.50
CA GLU A 396 -24.00 -22.85 16.17
C GLU A 396 -24.46 -21.68 15.28
N GLY A 397 -23.91 -21.59 14.06
CA GLY A 397 -24.20 -20.51 13.11
C GLY A 397 -23.61 -19.15 13.46
N GLU A 398 -22.76 -19.06 14.53
CA GLU A 398 -22.11 -17.83 14.92
C GLU A 398 -20.80 -17.60 14.16
N ILE A 399 -20.58 -16.35 13.72
CA ILE A 399 -19.29 -15.88 13.22
C ILE A 399 -18.62 -15.08 14.33
N MET A 400 -17.59 -15.65 14.95
CA MET A 400 -16.80 -14.98 15.97
C MET A 400 -15.49 -14.46 15.36
N ALA A 401 -15.22 -13.17 15.50
CA ALA A 401 -13.96 -12.56 15.05
C ALA A 401 -12.97 -12.48 16.23
N LEU A 402 -11.75 -12.98 16.03
CA LEU A 402 -10.63 -12.85 16.97
C LEU A 402 -9.66 -11.79 16.45
N VAL A 403 -9.61 -10.64 17.10
CA VAL A 403 -8.81 -9.47 16.68
C VAL A 403 -7.69 -9.17 17.68
N GLY A 404 -6.66 -8.50 17.25
CA GLY A 404 -5.50 -8.10 18.08
C GLY A 404 -4.24 -7.91 17.26
N GLU A 405 -3.17 -7.40 17.86
CA GLU A 405 -1.88 -7.14 17.23
C GLU A 405 -1.19 -8.43 16.75
N THR A 406 -0.24 -8.29 15.81
CA THR A 406 0.58 -9.41 15.34
C THR A 406 1.42 -9.99 16.50
N GLY A 407 1.35 -11.32 16.70
CA GLY A 407 2.06 -11.99 17.80
C GLY A 407 1.27 -12.11 19.11
N CYS A 408 0.06 -11.56 19.23
CA CYS A 408 -0.75 -11.67 20.45
C CYS A 408 -1.42 -13.05 20.68
N GLY A 409 -1.12 -14.07 19.87
CA GLY A 409 -1.59 -15.44 20.10
C GLY A 409 -2.83 -15.87 19.30
N LYS A 410 -3.43 -15.04 18.43
CA LYS A 410 -4.66 -15.38 17.65
C LYS A 410 -4.55 -16.69 16.88
N SER A 411 -3.53 -16.82 16.05
CA SER A 411 -3.29 -18.05 15.27
C SER A 411 -2.98 -19.24 16.15
N THR A 412 -2.33 -19.05 17.30
CA THR A 412 -2.07 -20.10 18.28
C THR A 412 -3.38 -20.57 18.90
N THR A 413 -4.26 -19.64 19.31
CA THR A 413 -5.60 -19.95 19.84
C THR A 413 -6.40 -20.75 18.82
N ALA A 414 -6.49 -20.29 17.57
CA ALA A 414 -7.22 -20.99 16.52
C ALA A 414 -6.67 -22.41 16.25
N ARG A 415 -5.35 -22.58 16.20
CA ARG A 415 -4.70 -23.89 16.00
C ARG A 415 -4.88 -24.81 17.19
N THR A 416 -4.91 -24.29 18.40
CA THR A 416 -5.20 -25.08 19.62
C THR A 416 -6.65 -25.56 19.61
N LEU A 417 -7.62 -24.71 19.25
CA LEU A 417 -9.02 -25.10 19.10
C LEU A 417 -9.23 -26.15 18.01
N ALA A 418 -8.50 -26.03 16.89
CA ALA A 418 -8.53 -27.01 15.80
C ALA A 418 -7.81 -28.34 16.13
N GLY A 419 -7.24 -28.48 17.34
CA GLY A 419 -6.53 -29.70 17.77
C GLY A 419 -5.14 -29.88 17.14
N ILE A 420 -4.61 -28.85 16.42
CA ILE A 420 -3.24 -28.89 15.84
C ILE A 420 -2.20 -28.77 16.95
N TYR A 421 -2.48 -28.00 17.98
CA TYR A 421 -1.67 -27.95 19.20
C TYR A 421 -2.46 -28.56 20.35
N ARG A 422 -1.78 -29.39 21.15
CA ARG A 422 -2.33 -29.86 22.41
C ARG A 422 -2.23 -28.73 23.44
N PRO A 423 -3.33 -28.27 24.05
CA PRO A 423 -3.28 -27.22 25.06
C PRO A 423 -2.38 -27.58 26.23
N THR A 424 -1.75 -26.59 26.82
CA THR A 424 -0.95 -26.77 28.04
C THR A 424 -1.85 -26.91 29.27
N ALA A 425 -2.95 -26.16 29.28
CA ALA A 425 -4.03 -26.27 30.26
C ALA A 425 -5.33 -25.74 29.65
#